data_4d000a9acf90a67c195996f6f3cbd764
#
_entry.id   4d000a9acf90a67c195996f6f3cbd764
#
_cell.length_a   1.000
_cell.length_b   1.000
_cell.length_c   1.000
_cell.angle_alpha   90.00
_cell.angle_beta   90.00
_cell.angle_gamma   90.00
#
_symmetry.space_group_name_H-M   'P 1'
#
loop_
_entity.id
_entity.type
_entity.pdbx_description
1 polymer ?
#
loop_
_entity_poly.entity_id
_entity_poly.type
_entity_poly.pdbx_seq_one_letter_code
_entity_poly.pdbx_strand_id
1 'polypeptide(L)'
;MAFKKNNTKRIYNHGFNWLVAIFLLMFSSISYGQETSENLEHSTSLELSAEQEYNANKPILKDEFEWQFALDFSLVYDPIIIAGIEQDELLHYFMPGLLFDISYKGFFLQTNQRRSNALLGGTEFGYQLVVEQNWQLDVIAKAYMQGYDPAAEIEYSSGDEKLLAGLRERNVTLGIALRYSQYFENSLFTLDLAATTSGDDEFDKSVRGVIIDSFYSYLLPYRNWDIYFGAGLTYFSQDIVDYYIGVGSDEVNETRPEYTAKGGFRGQVEFYAQHPLSASWSFNAGITHSLYSSNVKASPLVDTNQVTQVMLGVLYVF
;
A
#
# COMPACT_ATOMS: atom_id res chain seq x y z
N MET A 1 29.86 15.03 -35.25
CA MET A 1 30.45 14.84 -33.92
C MET A 1 29.62 13.75 -33.25
N ALA A 2 30.16 12.55 -33.18
CA ALA A 2 29.42 11.38 -32.72
C ALA A 2 29.60 11.23 -31.20
N PHE A 3 28.50 11.33 -30.43
CA PHE A 3 28.53 11.06 -29.00
C PHE A 3 28.47 9.53 -28.76
N LYS A 4 29.45 9.08 -28.04
CA LYS A 4 29.71 7.72 -27.59
C LYS A 4 28.58 7.29 -26.62
N LYS A 5 27.73 6.34 -27.02
CA LYS A 5 26.80 5.62 -26.14
C LYS A 5 27.62 4.74 -25.17
N ASN A 6 27.75 5.14 -23.93
CA ASN A 6 28.49 4.42 -22.91
C ASN A 6 27.66 3.25 -22.32
N ASN A 7 28.32 2.12 -22.26
CA ASN A 7 27.94 0.83 -21.70
C ASN A 7 27.56 0.87 -20.21
N THR A 8 26.35 1.20 -19.87
CA THR A 8 25.82 1.04 -18.50
C THR A 8 25.02 -0.26 -18.32
N LYS A 9 24.70 -0.97 -19.41
CA LYS A 9 23.91 -2.24 -19.36
C LYS A 9 24.64 -3.45 -18.76
N ARG A 10 25.93 -3.36 -18.41
CA ARG A 10 26.72 -4.53 -17.95
C ARG A 10 26.83 -4.72 -16.44
N ILE A 11 26.42 -3.75 -15.64
CA ILE A 11 26.58 -3.82 -14.16
C ILE A 11 25.36 -4.42 -13.47
N TYR A 12 24.15 -4.30 -14.04
CA TYR A 12 22.90 -4.75 -13.41
C TYR A 12 22.66 -6.26 -13.48
N ASN A 13 23.15 -6.95 -14.51
CA ASN A 13 22.93 -8.39 -14.65
C ASN A 13 23.71 -9.28 -13.66
N HIS A 14 24.76 -8.77 -13.02
CA HIS A 14 25.51 -9.57 -12.03
C HIS A 14 24.93 -9.46 -10.61
N GLY A 15 24.28 -8.35 -10.26
CA GLY A 15 23.64 -8.18 -8.94
C GLY A 15 22.40 -9.04 -8.75
N PHE A 16 21.60 -9.18 -9.80
CA PHE A 16 20.36 -9.96 -9.78
C PHE A 16 20.62 -11.46 -9.56
N ASN A 17 21.62 -12.04 -10.22
CA ASN A 17 21.96 -13.45 -10.06
C ASN A 17 22.44 -13.77 -8.63
N TRP A 18 23.07 -12.82 -7.93
CA TRP A 18 23.50 -12.99 -6.54
C TRP A 18 22.33 -12.92 -5.56
N LEU A 19 21.36 -12.03 -5.77
CA LEU A 19 20.15 -11.91 -4.93
C LEU A 19 19.25 -13.13 -5.04
N VAL A 20 19.04 -13.66 -6.26
CA VAL A 20 18.30 -14.92 -6.48
C VAL A 20 19.05 -16.11 -5.87
N ALA A 21 20.38 -16.13 -5.96
CA ALA A 21 21.20 -17.19 -5.34
C ALA A 21 21.16 -17.13 -3.81
N ILE A 22 21.16 -15.95 -3.22
CA ILE A 22 21.01 -15.77 -1.76
C ILE A 22 19.60 -16.19 -1.32
N PHE A 23 18.56 -15.83 -2.07
CA PHE A 23 17.17 -16.23 -1.80
C PHE A 23 17.01 -17.76 -1.89
N LEU A 24 17.56 -18.41 -2.91
CA LEU A 24 17.57 -19.87 -3.05
C LEU A 24 18.41 -20.58 -1.98
N LEU A 25 19.52 -19.98 -1.53
CA LEU A 25 20.34 -20.50 -0.45
C LEU A 25 19.65 -20.40 0.92
N MET A 26 18.87 -19.36 1.16
CA MET A 26 18.05 -19.26 2.38
C MET A 26 16.97 -20.35 2.44
N PHE A 27 16.35 -20.70 1.31
CA PHE A 27 15.39 -21.81 1.26
C PHE A 27 16.03 -23.19 1.37
N SER A 28 17.27 -23.38 0.90
CA SER A 28 17.96 -24.68 1.02
C SER A 28 18.44 -24.99 2.44
N SER A 29 18.64 -23.98 3.28
CA SER A 29 19.03 -24.19 4.70
C SER A 29 17.86 -24.55 5.62
N ILE A 30 16.61 -24.35 5.18
CA ILE A 30 15.40 -24.69 5.96
C ILE A 30 15.06 -26.19 5.90
N SER A 31 15.64 -26.95 4.96
CA SER A 31 15.33 -28.38 4.75
C SER A 31 16.06 -29.36 5.69
N TYR A 32 16.90 -28.92 6.62
CA TYR A 32 17.61 -29.77 7.57
C TYR A 32 17.42 -29.29 9.02
N GLY A 33 16.23 -29.42 9.56
CA GLY A 33 15.91 -29.28 10.98
C GLY A 33 15.29 -30.59 11.50
N GLN A 34 16.05 -31.30 12.32
CA GLN A 34 15.69 -32.57 12.95
C GLN A 34 14.33 -32.56 13.65
N GLU A 35 13.53 -33.58 13.32
CA GLU A 35 12.45 -34.05 14.19
C GLU A 35 13.03 -34.55 15.52
N THR A 36 12.89 -33.80 16.59
CA THR A 36 12.92 -34.36 17.96
C THR A 36 12.19 -33.42 18.92
N SER A 37 11.11 -33.93 19.50
CA SER A 37 10.48 -33.57 20.80
C SER A 37 9.92 -32.16 21.04
N GLU A 38 9.66 -31.33 20.03
CA GLU A 38 9.15 -29.95 20.16
C GLU A 38 7.64 -29.79 19.89
N ASN A 39 6.90 -30.89 19.66
CA ASN A 39 5.50 -30.78 19.23
C ASN A 39 4.53 -30.22 20.30
N LEU A 40 4.92 -30.12 21.56
CA LEU A 40 4.06 -29.53 22.61
C LEU A 40 4.31 -28.03 22.82
N GLU A 41 5.56 -27.57 22.71
CA GLU A 41 5.87 -26.13 22.83
C GLU A 41 5.50 -25.35 21.56
N HIS A 42 5.55 -25.98 20.38
CA HIS A 42 5.19 -25.35 19.13
C HIS A 42 3.69 -25.10 18.98
N SER A 43 2.83 -26.00 19.49
CA SER A 43 1.40 -25.76 19.55
C SER A 43 1.04 -24.60 20.51
N THR A 44 1.75 -24.47 21.62
CA THR A 44 1.52 -23.39 22.58
C THR A 44 1.98 -22.03 22.06
N SER A 45 3.08 -21.96 21.30
CA SER A 45 3.56 -20.72 20.69
C SER A 45 2.70 -20.27 19.49
N LEU A 46 2.14 -21.19 18.74
CA LEU A 46 1.19 -20.91 17.66
C LEU A 46 -0.18 -20.48 18.21
N GLU A 47 -0.64 -21.09 19.30
CA GLU A 47 -1.83 -20.65 20.02
C GLU A 47 -1.63 -19.26 20.64
N LEU A 48 -0.46 -18.96 21.20
CA LEU A 48 -0.11 -17.64 21.73
C LEU A 48 -0.04 -16.59 20.62
N SER A 49 0.49 -16.91 19.43
CA SER A 49 0.51 -15.97 18.30
C SER A 49 -0.89 -15.74 17.71
N ALA A 50 -1.72 -16.78 17.61
CA ALA A 50 -3.11 -16.67 17.19
C ALA A 50 -3.96 -15.92 18.26
N GLU A 51 -3.70 -16.12 19.56
CA GLU A 51 -4.35 -15.38 20.63
C GLU A 51 -3.90 -13.92 20.69
N GLN A 52 -2.63 -13.62 20.40
CA GLN A 52 -2.14 -12.26 20.27
C GLN A 52 -2.72 -11.55 19.05
N GLU A 53 -2.85 -12.24 17.91
CA GLU A 53 -3.46 -11.69 16.70
C GLU A 53 -4.98 -11.56 16.84
N TYR A 54 -5.65 -12.49 17.54
CA TYR A 54 -7.06 -12.39 17.92
C TYR A 54 -7.33 -11.20 18.85
N ASN A 55 -6.43 -10.92 19.79
CA ASN A 55 -6.52 -9.74 20.65
C ASN A 55 -6.14 -8.44 19.92
N ALA A 56 -5.37 -8.51 18.82
CA ALA A 56 -5.06 -7.35 17.97
C ALA A 56 -6.31 -6.74 17.28
N ASN A 57 -7.42 -7.49 17.21
CA ASN A 57 -8.70 -7.00 16.68
C ASN A 57 -9.61 -6.36 17.74
N LYS A 58 -9.11 -6.12 18.96
CA LYS A 58 -9.85 -5.35 19.97
C LYS A 58 -9.25 -3.97 20.13
N PRO A 59 -10.06 -2.93 20.35
CA PRO A 59 -9.52 -1.63 20.65
C PRO A 59 -8.78 -1.69 22.00
N ILE A 60 -7.53 -1.28 22.00
CA ILE A 60 -6.70 -1.23 23.20
C ILE A 60 -6.22 0.19 23.39
N LEU A 61 -6.42 0.74 24.58
CA LEU A 61 -5.83 2.02 24.93
C LEU A 61 -4.30 1.85 25.02
N LYS A 62 -3.58 2.49 24.13
CA LYS A 62 -2.12 2.45 24.05
C LYS A 62 -1.50 3.43 25.07
N ASP A 63 -1.61 3.10 26.35
CA ASP A 63 -1.15 4.00 27.45
C ASP A 63 0.34 3.76 27.79
N GLU A 64 0.83 2.55 27.63
CA GLU A 64 2.23 2.19 27.81
C GLU A 64 3.01 2.32 26.50
N PHE A 65 4.34 2.34 26.60
CA PHE A 65 5.19 2.33 25.40
C PHE A 65 5.28 0.91 24.83
N GLU A 66 4.77 0.75 23.64
CA GLU A 66 4.80 -0.50 22.88
C GLU A 66 5.43 -0.27 21.52
N TRP A 67 6.12 -1.29 21.01
CA TRP A 67 6.65 -1.26 19.67
C TRP A 67 6.74 -2.65 19.08
N GLN A 68 6.54 -2.73 17.78
CA GLN A 68 6.73 -3.93 16.98
C GLN A 68 7.34 -3.54 15.64
N PHE A 69 8.27 -4.35 15.15
CA PHE A 69 8.89 -4.19 13.84
C PHE A 69 8.85 -5.49 13.06
N ALA A 70 8.69 -5.37 11.76
CA ALA A 70 8.84 -6.48 10.84
C ALA A 70 9.48 -6.01 9.53
N LEU A 71 10.28 -6.88 8.90
CA LEU A 71 10.82 -6.67 7.56
C LEU A 71 10.00 -7.48 6.57
N ASP A 72 9.59 -6.85 5.50
CA ASP A 72 8.90 -7.48 4.38
C ASP A 72 9.81 -7.53 3.15
N PHE A 73 9.81 -8.66 2.47
CA PHE A 73 10.51 -8.89 1.22
C PHE A 73 9.52 -9.44 0.21
N SER A 74 8.85 -8.55 -0.51
CA SER A 74 7.78 -8.92 -1.42
C SER A 74 8.09 -8.59 -2.87
N LEU A 75 7.57 -9.42 -3.76
CA LEU A 75 7.35 -9.08 -5.15
C LEU A 75 5.95 -8.49 -5.26
N VAL A 76 5.86 -7.27 -5.77
CA VAL A 76 4.61 -6.52 -5.87
C VAL A 76 4.40 -6.07 -7.31
N TYR A 77 3.29 -6.47 -7.91
CA TYR A 77 2.79 -5.90 -9.15
C TYR A 77 1.71 -4.88 -8.80
N ASP A 78 2.01 -3.61 -9.00
CA ASP A 78 1.17 -2.46 -8.62
C ASP A 78 0.98 -1.49 -9.79
N PRO A 79 0.18 -1.88 -10.80
CA PRO A 79 -0.09 -1.00 -11.93
C PRO A 79 -0.95 0.19 -11.49
N ILE A 80 -0.74 1.33 -12.15
CA ILE A 80 -1.54 2.53 -11.94
C ILE A 80 -2.52 2.76 -13.10
N ILE A 81 -3.53 3.62 -12.88
CA ILE A 81 -4.55 3.90 -13.92
C ILE A 81 -4.08 4.91 -14.96
N ILE A 82 -2.94 5.56 -14.76
CA ILE A 82 -2.44 6.62 -15.62
C ILE A 82 -1.87 6.01 -16.91
N ALA A 83 -2.38 6.50 -18.05
CA ALA A 83 -1.95 6.08 -19.37
C ALA A 83 -0.48 6.45 -19.62
N GLY A 84 0.28 5.52 -20.21
CA GLY A 84 1.68 5.73 -20.55
C GLY A 84 2.68 5.47 -19.43
N ILE A 85 2.24 5.03 -18.26
CA ILE A 85 3.11 4.57 -17.18
C ILE A 85 3.02 3.04 -17.09
N GLU A 86 4.10 2.35 -17.41
CA GLU A 86 4.17 0.89 -17.41
C GLU A 86 5.31 0.41 -16.48
N GLN A 87 5.11 -0.74 -15.85
CA GLN A 87 6.12 -1.39 -15.02
C GLN A 87 6.83 -2.48 -15.84
N ASP A 88 7.89 -2.13 -16.55
CA ASP A 88 8.54 -3.03 -17.51
C ASP A 88 9.72 -3.84 -16.93
N GLU A 89 10.32 -3.39 -15.81
CA GLU A 89 11.53 -4.03 -15.27
C GLU A 89 11.24 -4.88 -14.04
N LEU A 90 11.78 -6.11 -14.00
CA LEU A 90 11.60 -7.06 -12.90
C LEU A 90 12.02 -6.49 -11.52
N LEU A 91 12.98 -5.58 -11.49
CA LEU A 91 13.42 -4.92 -10.26
C LEU A 91 12.37 -3.96 -9.67
N HIS A 92 11.48 -3.41 -10.49
CA HIS A 92 10.36 -2.58 -10.02
C HIS A 92 9.33 -3.39 -9.22
N TYR A 93 9.30 -4.72 -9.38
CA TYR A 93 8.42 -5.60 -8.61
C TYR A 93 8.96 -5.97 -7.23
N PHE A 94 10.27 -5.83 -6.98
CA PHE A 94 10.84 -6.17 -5.68
C PHE A 94 10.78 -4.97 -4.74
N MET A 95 10.00 -5.11 -3.69
CA MET A 95 9.79 -4.07 -2.67
C MET A 95 10.20 -4.58 -1.28
N PRO A 96 11.37 -4.18 -0.76
CA PRO A 96 11.67 -4.36 0.65
C PRO A 96 10.87 -3.34 1.46
N GLY A 97 10.16 -3.80 2.47
CA GLY A 97 9.34 -2.99 3.36
C GLY A 97 9.78 -3.07 4.81
N LEU A 98 9.62 -1.98 5.55
CA LEU A 98 9.69 -1.97 7.00
C LEU A 98 8.28 -1.71 7.53
N LEU A 99 7.72 -2.71 8.21
CA LEU A 99 6.46 -2.58 8.91
C LEU A 99 6.74 -2.27 10.38
N PHE A 100 5.98 -1.38 10.95
CA PHE A 100 6.13 -1.00 12.35
C PHE A 100 4.82 -0.57 12.98
N ASP A 101 4.70 -0.79 14.26
CA ASP A 101 3.70 -0.21 15.15
C ASP A 101 4.44 0.29 16.40
N ILE A 102 4.34 1.59 16.66
CA ILE A 102 4.94 2.24 17.83
C ILE A 102 3.83 3.05 18.49
N SER A 103 3.65 2.88 19.79
CA SER A 103 2.61 3.59 20.50
C SER A 103 3.04 4.03 21.89
N TYR A 104 2.49 5.16 22.34
CA TYR A 104 2.71 5.71 23.67
C TYR A 104 1.65 6.74 24.06
N LYS A 105 1.00 6.56 25.20
CA LYS A 105 0.01 7.49 25.77
C LYS A 105 -1.08 7.92 24.78
N GLY A 106 -1.62 6.94 24.06
CA GLY A 106 -2.65 7.15 23.04
C GLY A 106 -2.14 7.62 21.69
N PHE A 107 -0.90 8.11 21.58
CA PHE A 107 -0.28 8.35 20.28
C PHE A 107 0.18 7.04 19.65
N PHE A 108 0.07 6.97 18.33
CA PHE A 108 0.60 5.84 17.58
C PHE A 108 1.21 6.29 16.24
N LEU A 109 2.23 5.57 15.83
CA LEU A 109 2.86 5.67 14.51
C LEU A 109 2.97 4.26 13.98
N GLN A 110 2.28 3.95 12.90
CA GLN A 110 2.19 2.59 12.39
C GLN A 110 2.15 2.55 10.86
N THR A 111 2.53 1.42 10.29
CA THR A 111 2.20 1.13 8.90
C THR A 111 0.71 0.84 8.79
N ASN A 112 0.11 1.23 7.64
CA ASN A 112 -1.32 1.15 7.42
C ASN A 112 -1.86 -0.25 7.72
N GLN A 113 -2.98 -0.32 8.43
CA GLN A 113 -3.64 -1.58 8.82
C GLN A 113 -4.20 -2.39 7.64
N ARG A 114 -4.39 -1.78 6.47
CA ARG A 114 -4.75 -2.53 5.26
C ARG A 114 -3.55 -3.31 4.80
N ARG A 115 -3.64 -4.63 4.83
CA ARG A 115 -2.53 -5.55 4.53
C ARG A 115 -1.88 -5.26 3.17
N SER A 116 -2.67 -5.04 2.13
CA SER A 116 -2.18 -4.66 0.80
C SER A 116 -1.48 -3.29 0.77
N ASN A 117 -2.02 -2.31 1.50
CA ASN A 117 -1.45 -0.95 1.53
C ASN A 117 -0.27 -0.81 2.49
N ALA A 118 -0.14 -1.66 3.50
CA ALA A 118 1.00 -1.64 4.41
C ALA A 118 2.33 -1.84 3.68
N LEU A 119 2.32 -2.65 2.63
CA LEU A 119 3.50 -2.93 1.79
C LEU A 119 3.78 -1.82 0.78
N LEU A 120 2.75 -1.07 0.37
CA LEU A 120 2.84 -0.01 -0.62
C LEU A 120 3.05 1.40 -0.02
N GLY A 121 3.52 1.47 1.23
CA GLY A 121 4.00 2.72 1.83
C GLY A 121 2.96 3.54 2.59
N GLY A 122 2.00 2.87 3.22
CA GLY A 122 1.04 3.55 4.08
C GLY A 122 1.54 3.71 5.51
N THR A 123 2.28 4.78 5.81
CA THR A 123 2.54 5.17 7.20
C THR A 123 1.44 6.10 7.69
N GLU A 124 0.95 5.87 8.90
CA GLU A 124 0.00 6.75 9.56
C GLU A 124 0.46 7.09 10.97
N PHE A 125 0.24 8.34 11.35
CA PHE A 125 0.39 8.85 12.70
C PHE A 125 -0.97 9.18 13.25
N GLY A 126 -1.26 8.85 14.51
CA GLY A 126 -2.56 9.12 15.09
C GLY A 126 -2.56 9.29 16.60
N TYR A 127 -3.74 9.66 17.09
CA TYR A 127 -4.05 9.77 18.50
C TYR A 127 -5.42 9.19 18.79
N GLN A 128 -5.51 8.30 19.77
CA GLN A 128 -6.75 7.69 20.25
C GLN A 128 -7.55 8.69 21.07
N LEU A 129 -8.70 9.16 20.54
CA LEU A 129 -9.59 10.07 21.24
C LEU A 129 -10.52 9.33 22.21
N VAL A 130 -11.07 8.21 21.75
CA VAL A 130 -12.00 7.36 22.49
C VAL A 130 -11.69 5.91 22.19
N VAL A 131 -11.58 5.08 23.23
CA VAL A 131 -11.42 3.63 23.13
C VAL A 131 -12.47 2.98 24.02
N GLU A 132 -13.38 2.24 23.37
CA GLU A 132 -14.48 1.51 24.02
C GLU A 132 -14.32 0.01 23.75
N GLN A 133 -15.16 -0.80 24.33
CA GLN A 133 -15.03 -2.27 24.28
C GLN A 133 -14.96 -2.85 22.85
N ASN A 134 -15.66 -2.24 21.89
CA ASN A 134 -15.80 -2.74 20.54
C ASN A 134 -15.73 -1.66 19.46
N TRP A 135 -15.42 -0.42 19.81
CA TRP A 135 -15.20 0.65 18.87
C TRP A 135 -14.16 1.65 19.36
N GLN A 136 -13.59 2.37 18.43
CA GLN A 136 -12.55 3.36 18.68
C GLN A 136 -12.75 4.57 17.77
N LEU A 137 -12.37 5.76 18.27
CA LEU A 137 -12.34 7.00 17.51
C LEU A 137 -10.94 7.61 17.60
N ASP A 138 -10.32 7.88 16.46
CA ASP A 138 -8.96 8.40 16.35
C ASP A 138 -8.92 9.67 15.51
N VAL A 139 -7.95 10.53 15.77
CA VAL A 139 -7.44 11.47 14.77
C VAL A 139 -6.19 10.87 14.15
N ILE A 140 -6.15 10.82 12.83
CA ILE A 140 -5.02 10.27 12.10
C ILE A 140 -4.53 11.23 11.03
N ALA A 141 -3.24 11.14 10.71
CA ALA A 141 -2.60 11.79 9.58
C ALA A 141 -1.91 10.73 8.73
N LYS A 142 -2.23 10.68 7.43
CA LYS A 142 -1.62 9.74 6.47
C LYS A 142 -1.62 10.27 5.04
N ALA A 143 -0.90 9.58 4.17
CA ALA A 143 -1.05 9.72 2.72
C ALA A 143 -2.28 8.95 2.24
N TYR A 144 -3.10 9.60 1.40
CA TYR A 144 -4.31 9.01 0.81
C TYR A 144 -4.15 8.64 -0.65
N MET A 145 -3.30 9.36 -1.38
CA MET A 145 -2.96 9.06 -2.77
C MET A 145 -1.47 9.28 -2.98
N GLN A 146 -0.87 8.39 -3.75
CA GLN A 146 0.51 8.53 -4.18
C GLN A 146 0.61 9.55 -5.31
N GLY A 147 1.72 10.27 -5.38
CA GLY A 147 2.06 11.13 -6.50
C GLY A 147 2.63 10.32 -7.67
N TYR A 148 2.80 10.99 -8.81
CA TYR A 148 3.57 10.50 -9.93
C TYR A 148 4.28 11.67 -10.62
N ASP A 149 5.51 11.40 -11.11
CA ASP A 149 6.32 12.37 -11.87
C ASP A 149 6.44 11.91 -13.33
N PRO A 150 5.68 12.53 -14.26
CA PRO A 150 5.72 12.17 -15.66
C PRO A 150 7.10 12.32 -16.31
N ALA A 151 7.91 13.28 -15.85
CA ALA A 151 9.25 13.48 -16.39
C ALA A 151 10.21 12.36 -15.97
N ALA A 152 10.14 11.94 -14.71
CA ALA A 152 10.90 10.80 -14.20
C ALA A 152 10.49 9.50 -14.88
N GLU A 153 9.21 9.30 -15.14
CA GLU A 153 8.70 8.12 -15.88
C GLU A 153 9.25 8.03 -17.30
N ILE A 154 9.34 9.16 -18.02
CA ILE A 154 9.94 9.22 -19.35
C ILE A 154 11.47 8.97 -19.29
N GLU A 155 12.16 9.53 -18.29
CA GLU A 155 13.63 9.49 -18.22
C GLU A 155 14.15 8.15 -17.67
N TYR A 156 13.50 7.58 -16.65
CA TYR A 156 14.02 6.44 -15.87
C TYR A 156 13.18 5.15 -16.00
N SER A 157 11.99 5.23 -16.58
CA SER A 157 11.09 4.12 -16.84
C SER A 157 10.80 3.96 -18.33
N SER A 158 9.80 3.16 -18.67
CA SER A 158 9.31 2.97 -20.04
C SER A 158 8.13 3.90 -20.36
N GLY A 159 8.06 5.06 -19.73
CA GLY A 159 6.96 6.01 -19.91
C GLY A 159 6.77 6.46 -21.37
N ASP A 160 5.52 6.49 -21.85
CA ASP A 160 5.20 6.97 -23.19
C ASP A 160 5.33 8.50 -23.27
N GLU A 161 6.42 8.97 -23.88
CA GLU A 161 6.69 10.41 -24.05
C GLU A 161 5.53 11.17 -24.70
N LYS A 162 4.81 10.56 -25.64
CA LYS A 162 3.66 11.25 -26.31
C LYS A 162 2.49 11.51 -25.37
N LEU A 163 2.29 10.61 -24.40
CA LEU A 163 1.22 10.72 -23.41
C LEU A 163 1.64 11.56 -22.20
N LEU A 164 2.91 11.49 -21.78
CA LEU A 164 3.37 12.07 -20.54
C LEU A 164 4.06 13.43 -20.68
N ALA A 165 4.69 13.73 -21.84
CA ALA A 165 5.42 14.98 -22.02
C ALA A 165 4.55 16.22 -21.81
N GLY A 166 5.02 17.16 -21.01
CA GLY A 166 4.32 18.40 -20.68
C GLY A 166 3.22 18.25 -19.61
N LEU A 167 3.08 17.08 -19.00
CA LEU A 167 2.29 16.93 -17.76
C LEU A 167 3.13 17.41 -16.59
N ARG A 168 2.46 18.07 -15.63
CA ARG A 168 3.06 18.44 -14.35
C ARG A 168 3.16 17.23 -13.43
N GLU A 169 4.10 17.25 -12.52
CA GLU A 169 4.17 16.35 -11.40
C GLU A 169 2.90 16.41 -10.55
N ARG A 170 2.47 15.27 -10.04
CA ARG A 170 1.38 15.15 -9.08
C ARG A 170 1.94 14.65 -7.76
N ASN A 171 1.99 15.53 -6.78
CA ASN A 171 2.51 15.22 -5.46
C ASN A 171 1.54 14.36 -4.65
N VAL A 172 2.08 13.75 -3.60
CA VAL A 172 1.30 12.94 -2.64
C VAL A 172 0.17 13.77 -2.02
N THR A 173 -1.03 13.19 -1.90
CA THR A 173 -2.11 13.78 -1.11
C THR A 173 -1.99 13.35 0.35
N LEU A 174 -1.71 14.31 1.22
CA LEU A 174 -1.72 14.13 2.66
C LEU A 174 -3.07 14.54 3.24
N GLY A 175 -3.49 13.89 4.33
CA GLY A 175 -4.74 14.24 4.99
C GLY A 175 -4.73 14.00 6.49
N ILE A 176 -5.57 14.79 7.18
CA ILE A 176 -5.94 14.56 8.58
C ILE A 176 -7.38 14.06 8.58
N ALA A 177 -7.63 12.95 9.24
CA ALA A 177 -8.95 12.34 9.30
C ALA A 177 -9.40 12.06 10.73
N LEU A 178 -10.71 12.08 10.91
CA LEU A 178 -11.38 11.42 12.01
C LEU A 178 -11.69 9.98 11.55
N ARG A 179 -11.12 9.00 12.25
CA ARG A 179 -11.34 7.58 12.00
C ARG A 179 -12.26 6.99 13.03
N TYR A 180 -13.34 6.37 12.59
CA TYR A 180 -14.14 5.47 13.38
C TYR A 180 -13.77 4.02 13.04
N SER A 181 -13.49 3.20 14.05
CA SER A 181 -13.21 1.77 13.93
C SER A 181 -14.19 0.96 14.74
N GLN A 182 -14.88 -0.01 14.13
CA GLN A 182 -15.80 -0.94 14.79
C GLN A 182 -15.20 -2.35 14.72
N TYR A 183 -14.97 -2.93 15.87
CA TYR A 183 -14.39 -4.26 16.04
C TYR A 183 -15.48 -5.30 16.27
N PHE A 184 -15.38 -6.40 15.57
CA PHE A 184 -16.20 -7.60 15.73
C PHE A 184 -15.27 -8.77 16.04
N GLU A 185 -15.80 -9.95 16.32
CA GLU A 185 -15.02 -11.11 16.70
C GLU A 185 -13.87 -11.42 15.70
N ASN A 186 -14.20 -11.50 14.41
CA ASN A 186 -13.25 -11.80 13.33
C ASN A 186 -13.25 -10.74 12.24
N SER A 187 -13.70 -9.53 12.51
CA SER A 187 -13.75 -8.50 11.50
C SER A 187 -13.61 -7.08 12.05
N LEU A 188 -13.17 -6.20 11.20
CA LEU A 188 -12.96 -4.79 11.48
C LEU A 188 -13.61 -3.96 10.38
N PHE A 189 -14.39 -2.97 10.76
CA PHE A 189 -14.86 -1.90 9.88
C PHE A 189 -14.18 -0.59 10.26
N THR A 190 -13.67 0.15 9.28
CA THR A 190 -13.11 1.49 9.47
C THR A 190 -13.79 2.49 8.54
N LEU A 191 -13.93 3.73 9.04
CA LEU A 191 -14.44 4.86 8.27
C LEU A 191 -13.59 6.10 8.59
N ASP A 192 -12.90 6.63 7.58
CA ASP A 192 -12.12 7.85 7.65
C ASP A 192 -12.89 9.00 7.00
N LEU A 193 -13.02 10.12 7.71
CA LEU A 193 -13.49 11.39 7.18
C LEU A 193 -12.29 12.34 7.14
N ALA A 194 -11.68 12.51 5.97
CA ALA A 194 -10.41 13.20 5.80
C ALA A 194 -10.56 14.56 5.12
N ALA A 195 -9.93 15.57 5.73
CA ALA A 195 -9.58 16.82 5.06
C ALA A 195 -8.15 16.66 4.50
N THR A 196 -7.98 16.89 3.21
CA THR A 196 -6.74 16.58 2.49
C THR A 196 -6.17 17.80 1.79
N THR A 197 -4.85 17.74 1.56
CA THR A 197 -4.12 18.71 0.74
C THR A 197 -3.14 17.98 -0.16
N SER A 198 -3.03 18.44 -1.40
CA SER A 198 -1.98 18.07 -2.36
C SER A 198 -1.24 19.34 -2.73
N GLY A 199 0.06 19.30 -2.83
CA GLY A 199 0.89 20.45 -3.17
C GLY A 199 1.55 20.28 -4.52
N ASP A 200 1.72 21.39 -5.22
CA ASP A 200 2.61 21.54 -6.35
C ASP A 200 3.60 22.64 -5.97
N ASP A 201 4.80 22.23 -5.56
CA ASP A 201 5.83 23.15 -5.05
C ASP A 201 6.34 24.11 -6.13
N GLU A 202 6.30 23.70 -7.40
CA GLU A 202 6.78 24.49 -8.52
C GLU A 202 5.81 25.62 -8.93
N PHE A 203 4.52 25.41 -8.72
CA PHE A 203 3.45 26.36 -9.14
C PHE A 203 2.71 27.03 -7.98
N ASP A 204 3.13 26.81 -6.74
CA ASP A 204 2.49 27.35 -5.51
C ASP A 204 0.96 27.09 -5.47
N LYS A 205 0.51 25.97 -6.06
CA LYS A 205 -0.88 25.55 -6.08
C LYS A 205 -1.10 24.41 -5.11
N SER A 206 -1.52 24.74 -3.89
CA SER A 206 -2.05 23.71 -3.00
C SER A 206 -3.54 23.46 -3.30
N VAL A 207 -3.86 22.20 -3.58
CA VAL A 207 -5.24 21.75 -3.76
C VAL A 207 -5.76 21.16 -2.46
N ARG A 208 -6.95 21.58 -2.03
CA ARG A 208 -7.61 21.06 -0.84
C ARG A 208 -8.84 20.28 -1.22
N GLY A 209 -9.09 19.19 -0.49
CA GLY A 209 -10.26 18.36 -0.77
C GLY A 209 -10.70 17.53 0.42
N VAL A 210 -11.66 16.68 0.14
CA VAL A 210 -12.23 15.73 1.11
C VAL A 210 -12.14 14.33 0.54
N ILE A 211 -11.72 13.39 1.38
CA ILE A 211 -11.77 11.96 1.09
C ILE A 211 -12.59 11.28 2.18
N ILE A 212 -13.54 10.45 1.77
CA ILE A 212 -14.28 9.56 2.66
C ILE A 212 -13.88 8.15 2.30
N ASP A 213 -13.28 7.43 3.23
CA ASP A 213 -12.70 6.13 2.98
C ASP A 213 -13.24 5.10 3.96
N SER A 214 -13.94 4.10 3.48
CA SER A 214 -14.49 3.02 4.29
C SER A 214 -13.89 1.67 3.89
N PHE A 215 -13.66 0.83 4.87
CA PHE A 215 -13.09 -0.49 4.64
C PHE A 215 -13.61 -1.50 5.65
N TYR A 216 -13.97 -2.67 5.17
CA TYR A 216 -14.34 -3.82 6.00
C TYR A 216 -13.36 -4.96 5.72
N SER A 217 -12.81 -5.54 6.78
CA SER A 217 -11.90 -6.69 6.72
C SER A 217 -12.44 -7.82 7.57
N TYR A 218 -12.40 -9.04 7.05
CA TYR A 218 -12.81 -10.27 7.74
C TYR A 218 -11.64 -11.26 7.75
N LEU A 219 -11.28 -11.75 8.94
CA LEU A 219 -10.29 -12.80 9.15
C LEU A 219 -10.96 -14.17 9.22
N LEU A 220 -10.52 -15.07 8.36
CA LEU A 220 -10.86 -16.48 8.38
C LEU A 220 -9.61 -17.29 8.76
N PRO A 221 -9.43 -17.69 10.02
CA PRO A 221 -8.37 -18.60 10.39
C PRO A 221 -8.69 -20.00 9.85
N TYR A 222 -7.76 -20.56 9.08
CA TYR A 222 -7.93 -21.91 8.54
C TYR A 222 -6.64 -22.72 8.69
N ARG A 223 -6.59 -23.65 9.63
CA ARG A 223 -5.38 -24.37 10.03
C ARG A 223 -4.32 -23.37 10.47
N ASN A 224 -3.13 -23.40 9.81
CA ASN A 224 -2.04 -22.46 10.04
C ASN A 224 -2.06 -21.26 9.06
N TRP A 225 -3.19 -20.98 8.42
CA TRP A 225 -3.37 -19.84 7.52
C TRP A 225 -4.27 -18.79 8.16
N ASP A 226 -3.84 -17.56 8.09
CA ASP A 226 -4.67 -16.38 8.33
C ASP A 226 -5.10 -15.83 6.98
N ILE A 227 -6.39 -15.96 6.68
CA ILE A 227 -6.96 -15.56 5.39
C ILE A 227 -7.82 -14.33 5.63
N TYR A 228 -7.51 -13.24 4.94
CA TYR A 228 -8.25 -11.98 5.05
C TYR A 228 -9.01 -11.70 3.76
N PHE A 229 -10.26 -11.30 3.93
CA PHE A 229 -11.11 -10.77 2.86
C PHE A 229 -11.42 -9.31 3.19
N GLY A 230 -11.17 -8.41 2.24
CA GLY A 230 -11.42 -7.00 2.40
C GLY A 230 -12.38 -6.46 1.34
N ALA A 231 -13.18 -5.46 1.72
CA ALA A 231 -13.96 -4.67 0.79
C ALA A 231 -13.97 -3.21 1.23
N GLY A 232 -13.76 -2.30 0.29
CA GLY A 232 -13.68 -0.87 0.56
C GLY A 232 -14.42 -0.02 -0.46
N LEU A 233 -14.84 1.15 0.00
CA LEU A 233 -15.40 2.20 -0.85
C LEU A 233 -14.78 3.54 -0.44
N THR A 234 -14.16 4.21 -1.41
CA THR A 234 -13.53 5.51 -1.22
C THR A 234 -14.21 6.54 -2.13
N TYR A 235 -14.61 7.67 -1.56
CA TYR A 235 -15.03 8.86 -2.30
C TYR A 235 -13.90 9.88 -2.31
N PHE A 236 -13.65 10.48 -3.46
CA PHE A 236 -12.70 11.57 -3.66
C PHE A 236 -13.46 12.81 -4.14
N SER A 237 -13.25 13.95 -3.49
CA SER A 237 -13.83 15.22 -3.94
C SER A 237 -13.29 15.63 -5.32
N GLN A 238 -14.03 16.51 -6.01
CA GLN A 238 -13.68 16.96 -7.34
C GLN A 238 -12.26 17.53 -7.42
N ASP A 239 -11.88 18.39 -6.50
CA ASP A 239 -10.58 19.06 -6.55
C ASP A 239 -9.41 18.06 -6.47
N ILE A 240 -9.57 16.99 -5.70
CA ILE A 240 -8.57 15.90 -5.61
C ILE A 240 -8.52 15.09 -6.91
N VAL A 241 -9.67 14.70 -7.44
CA VAL A 241 -9.69 13.92 -8.70
C VAL A 241 -9.15 14.76 -9.84
N ASP A 242 -9.53 16.04 -9.93
CA ASP A 242 -9.07 16.96 -10.96
C ASP A 242 -7.56 17.23 -10.86
N TYR A 243 -7.02 17.32 -9.65
CA TYR A 243 -5.59 17.44 -9.44
C TYR A 243 -4.81 16.26 -10.05
N TYR A 244 -5.31 15.01 -9.90
CA TYR A 244 -4.59 13.81 -10.36
C TYR A 244 -4.80 13.50 -11.84
N ILE A 245 -6.00 13.68 -12.35
CA ILE A 245 -6.38 13.24 -13.70
C ILE A 245 -7.02 14.33 -14.55
N GLY A 246 -7.10 15.56 -14.06
CA GLY A 246 -7.45 16.72 -14.85
C GLY A 246 -6.32 17.08 -15.83
N VAL A 247 -6.67 17.76 -16.92
CA VAL A 247 -5.74 18.31 -17.91
C VAL A 247 -5.98 19.80 -18.00
N GLY A 248 -5.04 20.60 -17.49
CA GLY A 248 -5.08 22.05 -17.58
C GLY A 248 -4.80 22.54 -19.01
N SER A 249 -5.18 23.78 -19.32
CA SER A 249 -4.97 24.39 -20.65
C SER A 249 -3.48 24.46 -21.05
N ASP A 250 -2.57 24.48 -20.06
CA ASP A 250 -1.12 24.45 -20.21
C ASP A 250 -0.54 23.03 -20.41
N GLU A 251 -1.35 22.00 -20.19
CA GLU A 251 -0.97 20.59 -20.33
C GLU A 251 -1.55 19.95 -21.62
N VAL A 252 -2.31 20.69 -22.40
CA VAL A 252 -2.96 20.21 -23.64
C VAL A 252 -1.92 19.88 -24.71
N ASN A 253 -2.09 18.74 -25.40
CA ASN A 253 -1.34 18.39 -26.61
C ASN A 253 -2.25 17.69 -27.63
N GLU A 254 -1.72 17.19 -28.76
CA GLU A 254 -2.48 16.56 -29.84
C GLU A 254 -3.27 15.30 -29.38
N THR A 255 -2.76 14.58 -28.37
CA THR A 255 -3.37 13.35 -27.86
C THR A 255 -4.15 13.56 -26.56
N ARG A 256 -4.02 14.72 -25.94
CA ARG A 256 -4.51 15.01 -24.60
C ARG A 256 -5.27 16.34 -24.57
N PRO A 257 -6.59 16.33 -24.81
CA PRO A 257 -7.43 17.53 -24.73
C PRO A 257 -7.61 18.00 -23.28
N GLU A 258 -7.98 19.26 -23.10
CA GLU A 258 -8.37 19.82 -21.81
C GLU A 258 -9.50 19.00 -21.18
N TYR A 259 -9.35 18.71 -19.89
CA TYR A 259 -10.32 17.90 -19.14
C TYR A 259 -10.41 18.35 -17.70
N THR A 260 -11.62 18.66 -17.23
CA THR A 260 -11.92 18.93 -15.83
C THR A 260 -12.64 17.73 -15.25
N ALA A 261 -11.99 17.06 -14.31
CA ALA A 261 -12.55 15.89 -13.64
C ALA A 261 -13.59 16.30 -12.58
N LYS A 262 -14.59 15.44 -12.41
CA LYS A 262 -15.56 15.53 -11.29
C LYS A 262 -15.11 14.63 -10.16
N GLY A 263 -15.70 14.80 -8.97
CA GLY A 263 -15.48 13.87 -7.85
C GLY A 263 -15.77 12.43 -8.26
N GLY A 264 -15.06 11.48 -7.67
CA GLY A 264 -15.08 10.08 -8.07
C GLY A 264 -15.15 9.10 -6.91
N PHE A 265 -15.40 7.84 -7.25
CA PHE A 265 -15.41 6.73 -6.33
C PHE A 265 -14.42 5.66 -6.76
N ARG A 266 -13.84 4.97 -5.78
CA ARG A 266 -13.12 3.71 -5.94
C ARG A 266 -13.77 2.64 -5.08
N GLY A 267 -14.25 1.58 -5.70
CA GLY A 267 -14.59 0.33 -5.02
C GLY A 267 -13.37 -0.60 -5.02
N GLN A 268 -13.13 -1.31 -3.93
CA GLN A 268 -11.98 -2.18 -3.78
C GLN A 268 -12.41 -3.49 -3.12
N VAL A 269 -11.88 -4.61 -3.61
CA VAL A 269 -11.94 -5.91 -2.93
C VAL A 269 -10.52 -6.46 -2.80
N GLU A 270 -10.23 -7.12 -1.69
CA GLU A 270 -8.93 -7.74 -1.48
C GLU A 270 -9.04 -9.13 -0.88
N PHE A 271 -8.06 -9.94 -1.19
CA PHE A 271 -7.76 -11.20 -0.57
C PHE A 271 -6.29 -11.19 -0.16
N TYR A 272 -6.02 -11.55 1.07
CA TYR A 272 -4.67 -11.67 1.60
C TYR A 272 -4.58 -12.95 2.42
N ALA A 273 -3.47 -13.67 2.32
CA ALA A 273 -3.21 -14.87 3.09
C ALA A 273 -1.79 -14.85 3.67
N GLN A 274 -1.67 -15.23 4.93
CA GLN A 274 -0.42 -15.34 5.64
C GLN A 274 -0.27 -16.75 6.22
N HIS A 275 0.94 -17.29 6.18
CA HIS A 275 1.27 -18.61 6.72
C HIS A 275 2.58 -18.55 7.48
N PRO A 276 2.62 -18.89 8.79
CA PRO A 276 3.85 -18.94 9.54
C PRO A 276 4.75 -20.07 9.02
N LEU A 277 6.00 -19.73 8.69
CA LEU A 277 7.05 -20.69 8.31
C LEU A 277 7.90 -21.09 9.52
N SER A 278 8.05 -20.17 10.48
CA SER A 278 8.73 -20.37 11.76
C SER A 278 8.22 -19.34 12.77
N ALA A 279 8.78 -19.29 13.97
CA ALA A 279 8.42 -18.30 14.99
C ALA A 279 8.61 -16.84 14.53
N SER A 280 9.57 -16.57 13.63
CA SER A 280 9.87 -15.22 13.15
C SER A 280 9.60 -15.01 11.67
N TRP A 281 9.33 -16.05 10.90
CA TRP A 281 9.12 -15.94 9.46
C TRP A 281 7.71 -16.35 9.05
N SER A 282 7.08 -15.55 8.23
CA SER A 282 5.79 -15.85 7.60
C SER A 282 5.86 -15.66 6.10
N PHE A 283 5.21 -16.52 5.36
CA PHE A 283 4.90 -16.35 3.96
C PHE A 283 3.64 -15.48 3.84
N ASN A 284 3.59 -14.58 2.85
CA ASN A 284 2.42 -13.76 2.57
C ASN A 284 2.11 -13.74 1.06
N ALA A 285 0.83 -13.63 0.76
CA ALA A 285 0.34 -13.46 -0.60
C ALA A 285 -0.94 -12.64 -0.59
N GLY A 286 -1.12 -11.77 -1.57
CA GLY A 286 -2.29 -10.92 -1.66
C GLY A 286 -2.67 -10.55 -3.08
N ILE A 287 -3.95 -10.28 -3.27
CA ILE A 287 -4.49 -9.71 -4.49
C ILE A 287 -5.53 -8.66 -4.12
N THR A 288 -5.44 -7.52 -4.78
CA THR A 288 -6.39 -6.42 -4.63
C THR A 288 -6.92 -6.04 -6.00
N HIS A 289 -8.23 -5.89 -6.11
CA HIS A 289 -8.88 -5.40 -7.32
C HIS A 289 -9.66 -4.13 -7.01
N SER A 290 -9.36 -3.06 -7.74
CA SER A 290 -9.97 -1.74 -7.61
C SER A 290 -10.73 -1.35 -8.87
N LEU A 291 -11.93 -0.79 -8.69
CA LEU A 291 -12.77 -0.23 -9.75
C LEU A 291 -13.03 1.24 -9.48
N TYR A 292 -12.75 2.06 -10.46
CA TYR A 292 -13.01 3.51 -10.41
C TYR A 292 -14.28 3.87 -11.17
N SER A 293 -14.95 4.93 -10.73
CA SER A 293 -16.17 5.44 -11.38
C SER A 293 -15.91 5.90 -12.82
N SER A 294 -16.97 5.92 -13.63
CA SER A 294 -16.89 6.23 -15.07
C SER A 294 -16.34 7.63 -15.39
N ASN A 295 -16.55 8.60 -14.51
CA ASN A 295 -15.98 9.94 -14.65
C ASN A 295 -14.45 9.96 -14.49
N VAL A 296 -13.85 9.03 -13.74
CA VAL A 296 -12.40 8.83 -13.70
C VAL A 296 -11.92 8.28 -15.04
N LYS A 297 -12.59 7.27 -15.58
CA LYS A 297 -12.27 6.68 -16.90
C LYS A 297 -12.40 7.65 -18.06
N ALA A 298 -13.20 8.70 -17.92
CA ALA A 298 -13.42 9.69 -19.00
C ALA A 298 -12.24 10.65 -19.20
N SER A 299 -11.27 10.68 -18.27
CA SER A 299 -10.06 11.48 -18.43
C SER A 299 -9.16 10.92 -19.54
N PRO A 300 -8.57 11.79 -20.39
CA PRO A 300 -7.57 11.38 -21.38
C PRO A 300 -6.28 10.84 -20.75
N LEU A 301 -6.04 11.07 -19.45
CA LEU A 301 -4.93 10.53 -18.70
C LEU A 301 -5.18 9.10 -18.16
N VAL A 302 -6.39 8.56 -18.32
CA VAL A 302 -6.76 7.28 -17.71
C VAL A 302 -7.00 6.23 -18.79
N ASP A 303 -6.13 5.23 -18.83
CA ASP A 303 -6.25 4.12 -19.77
C ASP A 303 -7.30 3.09 -19.34
N THR A 304 -7.36 2.80 -18.04
CA THR A 304 -8.31 1.83 -17.48
C THR A 304 -8.95 2.34 -16.20
N ASN A 305 -10.20 1.96 -15.95
CA ASN A 305 -10.87 2.24 -14.69
C ASN A 305 -10.79 1.10 -13.69
N GLN A 306 -9.97 0.12 -13.94
CA GLN A 306 -9.76 -1.02 -13.04
C GLN A 306 -8.28 -1.34 -12.92
N VAL A 307 -7.86 -1.71 -11.71
CA VAL A 307 -6.48 -2.09 -11.38
C VAL A 307 -6.51 -3.36 -10.55
N THR A 308 -5.62 -4.28 -10.90
CA THR A 308 -5.37 -5.48 -10.08
C THR A 308 -3.92 -5.47 -9.61
N GLN A 309 -3.73 -5.40 -8.31
CA GLN A 309 -2.44 -5.47 -7.64
C GLN A 309 -2.24 -6.91 -7.13
N VAL A 310 -1.03 -7.40 -7.21
CA VAL A 310 -0.67 -8.74 -6.71
C VAL A 310 0.62 -8.64 -5.92
N MET A 311 0.68 -9.31 -4.79
CA MET A 311 1.86 -9.39 -3.96
C MET A 311 2.16 -10.81 -3.53
N LEU A 312 3.45 -11.12 -3.37
CA LEU A 312 3.95 -12.39 -2.89
C LEU A 312 5.27 -12.18 -2.17
N GLY A 313 5.39 -12.62 -0.93
CA GLY A 313 6.58 -12.34 -0.16
C GLY A 313 6.77 -13.16 1.09
N VAL A 314 7.76 -12.73 1.86
CA VAL A 314 8.06 -13.25 3.20
C VAL A 314 8.24 -12.10 4.17
N LEU A 315 7.71 -12.28 5.36
CA LEU A 315 7.75 -11.33 6.47
C LEU A 315 8.63 -11.89 7.58
N TYR A 316 9.53 -11.07 8.12
CA TYR A 316 10.32 -11.38 9.29
C TYR A 316 9.93 -10.45 10.45
N VAL A 317 9.49 -11.02 11.56
CA VAL A 317 9.11 -10.31 12.79
C VAL A 317 10.23 -10.46 13.82
N PHE A 318 10.60 -9.33 14.45
CA PHE A 318 11.65 -9.26 15.46
C PHE A 318 11.17 -9.67 16.84
#